data_65a2b6bfc3d305d7ba2927d52d2333a3
#
_entry.id   65a2b6bfc3d305d7ba2927d52d2333a3
#
_cell.length_a   1.000
_cell.length_b   1.000
_cell.length_c   1.000
_cell.angle_alpha   90.00
_cell.angle_beta   90.00
_cell.angle_gamma   90.00
#
_symmetry.space_group_name_H-M   'P 1'
#
loop_
_entity.id
_entity.type
_entity.pdbx_description
1 polymer ?
#
loop_
_entity_poly.entity_id
_entity_poly.type
_entity_poly.pdbx_seq_one_letter_code
_entity_poly.pdbx_strand_id
1 'polypeptide(L)'
;LKLSNSFTLENIYGWNGLLAEPDPQWHLKLQFNRPNSKIILDCIWNKTNEELDFISSSVGEYSTIEEYKFSDRDTMPSNTETRNKNVKKIKVKTISLNDVIDVEFDGIAPTYISMDTEGSEFEILNSLNFELYRPDVFTIEHNHTNIEKKIDDLLTLNNYRRIFRKLSAFDGWYVNEETLKNI
;
A
#
# COMPACT_ATOMS: atom_id res chain seq x y z
N LEU A 1 11.14 -10.59 1.22
CA LEU A 1 11.32 -10.18 -0.19
C LEU A 1 10.48 -10.98 -1.18
N LYS A 2 10.04 -12.19 -0.83
CA LYS A 2 9.21 -13.04 -1.74
C LYS A 2 7.85 -12.39 -2.08
N LEU A 3 7.33 -11.53 -1.24
CA LEU A 3 6.03 -10.88 -1.38
C LEU A 3 6.11 -9.41 -1.82
N SER A 4 7.31 -8.88 -2.10
CA SER A 4 7.46 -7.48 -2.48
C SER A 4 7.21 -7.27 -3.96
N ASN A 5 6.13 -6.59 -4.31
CA ASN A 5 5.76 -6.25 -5.69
C ASN A 5 6.78 -5.36 -6.39
N SER A 6 7.56 -4.55 -5.65
CA SER A 6 8.52 -3.59 -6.21
C SER A 6 9.99 -4.02 -6.15
N PHE A 7 10.33 -5.15 -5.49
CA PHE A 7 11.72 -5.59 -5.35
C PHE A 7 12.41 -5.86 -6.70
N THR A 8 11.72 -6.53 -7.61
CA THR A 8 12.25 -6.84 -8.95
C THR A 8 12.42 -5.57 -9.78
N LEU A 9 11.50 -4.61 -9.66
CA LEU A 9 11.59 -3.34 -10.36
C LEU A 9 12.87 -2.58 -9.98
N GLU A 10 13.19 -2.51 -8.68
CA GLU A 10 14.42 -1.88 -8.22
C GLU A 10 15.67 -2.66 -8.62
N ASN A 11 15.73 -3.95 -8.27
CA ASN A 11 16.99 -4.69 -8.32
C ASN A 11 17.37 -5.21 -9.73
N ILE A 12 16.39 -5.41 -10.61
CA ILE A 12 16.60 -5.93 -11.96
C ILE A 12 16.43 -4.82 -13.01
N TYR A 13 15.42 -4.00 -12.84
CA TYR A 13 15.09 -2.97 -13.84
C TYR A 13 15.61 -1.58 -13.48
N GLY A 14 16.27 -1.42 -12.34
CA GLY A 14 16.92 -0.16 -11.93
C GLY A 14 15.95 0.98 -11.58
N TRP A 15 14.72 0.64 -11.20
CA TRP A 15 13.77 1.65 -10.75
C TRP A 15 14.20 2.25 -9.41
N ASN A 16 13.92 3.53 -9.23
CA ASN A 16 14.04 4.23 -7.96
C ASN A 16 12.63 4.42 -7.36
N GLY A 17 12.55 4.46 -6.05
CA GLY A 17 11.27 4.61 -5.41
C GLY A 17 11.35 4.92 -3.93
N LEU A 18 10.18 4.92 -3.31
CA LEU A 18 9.99 5.13 -1.89
C LEU A 18 9.26 3.93 -1.29
N LEU A 19 9.65 3.54 -0.09
CA LEU A 19 8.98 2.55 0.74
C LEU A 19 8.51 3.23 2.02
N ALA A 20 7.23 3.10 2.32
CA ALA A 20 6.66 3.52 3.59
C ALA A 20 6.47 2.29 4.48
N GLU A 21 7.10 2.28 5.65
CA GLU A 21 7.04 1.16 6.59
C GLU A 21 7.04 1.66 8.03
N PRO A 22 5.88 1.71 8.69
CA PRO A 22 5.78 2.22 10.05
C PRO A 22 6.30 1.23 11.11
N ASP A 23 6.38 -0.07 10.80
CA ASP A 23 6.81 -1.08 11.79
C ASP A 23 8.34 -1.12 11.91
N PRO A 24 8.91 -0.73 13.07
CA PRO A 24 10.36 -0.64 13.24
C PRO A 24 11.11 -1.98 13.10
N GLN A 25 10.41 -3.11 13.19
CA GLN A 25 11.06 -4.42 13.00
C GLN A 25 11.61 -4.63 11.58
N TRP A 26 11.09 -3.87 10.59
CA TRP A 26 11.49 -3.98 9.20
C TRP A 26 12.59 -3.00 8.77
N HIS A 27 12.80 -1.89 9.49
CA HIS A 27 13.61 -0.77 9.01
C HIS A 27 15.02 -1.16 8.62
N LEU A 28 15.74 -1.90 9.49
CA LEU A 28 17.11 -2.34 9.17
C LEU A 28 17.15 -3.31 7.99
N LYS A 29 16.17 -4.19 7.89
CA LYS A 29 16.08 -5.14 6.76
C LYS A 29 15.80 -4.42 5.44
N LEU A 30 14.93 -3.41 5.46
CA LEU A 30 14.64 -2.60 4.28
C LEU A 30 15.87 -1.81 3.84
N GLN A 31 16.53 -1.12 4.75
CA GLN A 31 17.76 -0.38 4.44
C GLN A 31 18.84 -1.25 3.80
N PHE A 32 18.99 -2.48 4.28
CA PHE A 32 19.97 -3.41 3.74
C PHE A 32 19.58 -3.98 2.38
N ASN A 33 18.30 -4.33 2.18
CA ASN A 33 17.82 -5.01 0.98
C ASN A 33 17.32 -4.09 -0.13
N ARG A 34 17.07 -2.81 0.19
CA ARG A 34 16.51 -1.81 -0.74
C ARG A 34 17.37 -0.54 -0.75
N PRO A 35 18.67 -0.66 -1.11
CA PRO A 35 19.65 0.43 -0.97
C PRO A 35 19.38 1.62 -1.90
N ASN A 36 18.60 1.43 -2.96
CA ASN A 36 18.29 2.47 -3.95
C ASN A 36 16.90 3.10 -3.71
N SER A 37 16.16 2.63 -2.71
CA SER A 37 14.86 3.19 -2.35
C SER A 37 14.98 4.07 -1.10
N LYS A 38 14.29 5.21 -1.11
CA LYS A 38 14.08 5.99 0.10
C LYS A 38 13.11 5.25 1.02
N ILE A 39 13.36 5.26 2.32
CA ILE A 39 12.49 4.64 3.31
C ILE A 39 11.95 5.74 4.21
N ILE A 40 10.64 5.85 4.31
CA ILE A 40 9.95 6.68 5.31
C ILE A 40 9.32 5.78 6.37
N LEU A 41 9.29 6.29 7.59
CA LEU A 41 8.85 5.55 8.78
C LEU A 41 7.43 5.91 9.19
N ASP A 42 6.82 6.84 8.47
CA ASP A 42 5.45 7.24 8.69
C ASP A 42 4.49 6.22 8.09
N CYS A 43 3.35 6.03 8.74
CA CYS A 43 2.25 5.23 8.24
C CYS A 43 1.52 6.01 7.14
N ILE A 44 1.36 5.44 5.96
CA ILE A 44 0.50 6.04 4.94
C ILE A 44 -0.94 5.99 5.43
N TRP A 45 -1.60 7.15 5.41
CA TRP A 45 -2.96 7.30 5.88
C TRP A 45 -3.73 8.32 5.03
N ASN A 46 -4.99 8.54 5.36
CA ASN A 46 -5.81 9.53 4.66
C ASN A 46 -5.49 10.98 5.06
N LYS A 47 -4.66 11.19 6.08
CA LYS A 47 -4.30 12.51 6.61
C LYS A 47 -2.91 12.50 7.24
N THR A 48 -2.21 13.62 7.08
CA THR A 48 -0.85 13.84 7.61
C THR A 48 -0.88 14.37 9.04
N ASN A 49 0.19 14.07 9.80
CA ASN A 49 0.43 14.53 11.16
C ASN A 49 -0.60 14.05 12.21
N GLU A 50 -1.25 12.95 11.97
CA GLU A 50 -2.01 12.23 13.01
C GLU A 50 -1.11 11.19 13.70
N GLU A 51 -1.54 10.72 14.86
CA GLU A 51 -0.92 9.63 15.58
C GLU A 51 -1.94 8.49 15.74
N LEU A 52 -1.60 7.31 15.23
CA LEU A 52 -2.48 6.14 15.26
C LEU A 52 -1.91 5.03 16.14
N ASP A 53 -2.82 4.25 16.70
CA ASP A 53 -2.47 2.95 17.31
C ASP A 53 -2.21 1.92 16.22
N PHE A 54 -1.04 1.28 16.30
CA PHE A 54 -0.58 0.32 15.32
C PHE A 54 -0.24 -1.02 15.98
N ILE A 55 -0.65 -2.10 15.35
CA ILE A 55 -0.38 -3.47 15.75
C ILE A 55 0.85 -3.97 15.01
N SER A 56 1.97 -4.05 15.70
CA SER A 56 3.16 -4.74 15.22
C SER A 56 3.01 -6.23 15.56
N SER A 57 2.75 -7.03 14.54
CA SER A 57 2.60 -8.48 14.66
C SER A 57 3.94 -9.18 14.77
N SER A 58 3.99 -10.32 15.47
CA SER A 58 5.19 -11.16 15.49
C SER A 58 5.54 -11.75 14.11
N VAL A 59 4.56 -11.85 13.21
CA VAL A 59 4.73 -12.06 11.78
C VAL A 59 4.48 -10.71 11.11
N GLY A 60 5.57 -9.96 10.92
CA GLY A 60 5.51 -8.54 10.59
C GLY A 60 4.75 -8.18 9.34
N GLU A 61 4.60 -9.13 8.40
CA GLU A 61 3.81 -8.99 7.17
C GLU A 61 2.33 -8.69 7.44
N TYR A 62 1.83 -9.03 8.63
CA TYR A 62 0.44 -8.79 9.04
C TYR A 62 0.29 -7.59 9.99
N SER A 63 1.28 -6.72 10.09
CA SER A 63 1.19 -5.52 10.93
C SER A 63 0.23 -4.51 10.29
N THR A 64 -0.61 -3.85 11.11
CA THR A 64 -1.64 -2.93 10.61
C THR A 64 -2.04 -1.89 11.65
N ILE A 65 -2.76 -0.85 11.23
CA ILE A 65 -3.46 0.08 12.12
C ILE A 65 -4.46 -0.71 12.98
N GLU A 66 -4.53 -0.45 14.28
CA GLU A 66 -5.32 -1.24 15.22
C GLU A 66 -6.80 -1.38 14.82
N GLU A 67 -7.37 -0.38 14.20
CA GLU A 67 -8.76 -0.37 13.72
C GLU A 67 -9.01 -1.50 12.70
N TYR A 68 -8.01 -1.85 11.90
CA TYR A 68 -8.11 -2.85 10.82
C TYR A 68 -7.67 -4.25 11.20
N LYS A 69 -7.29 -4.51 12.45
CA LYS A 69 -6.78 -5.82 12.90
C LYS A 69 -7.71 -7.02 12.65
N PHE A 70 -8.95 -6.76 12.28
CA PHE A 70 -9.96 -7.77 11.95
C PHE A 70 -10.58 -7.57 10.55
N SER A 71 -9.98 -6.76 9.69
CA SER A 71 -10.51 -6.38 8.38
C SER A 71 -10.81 -7.57 7.47
N ASP A 72 -9.97 -8.60 7.52
CA ASP A 72 -10.02 -9.81 6.69
C ASP A 72 -10.53 -11.07 7.42
N ARG A 73 -11.13 -10.91 8.62
CA ARG A 73 -11.57 -12.04 9.47
C ARG A 73 -12.44 -13.06 8.72
N ASP A 74 -13.36 -12.59 7.89
CA ASP A 74 -14.36 -13.45 7.25
C ASP A 74 -13.84 -14.09 5.96
N THR A 75 -12.81 -13.51 5.34
CA THR A 75 -12.22 -14.00 4.08
C THR A 75 -10.89 -14.72 4.28
N MET A 76 -10.09 -14.25 5.23
CA MET A 76 -8.74 -14.76 5.53
C MET A 76 -8.57 -14.97 7.06
N PRO A 77 -9.34 -15.85 7.70
CA PRO A 77 -9.35 -16.01 9.17
C PRO A 77 -7.97 -16.39 9.74
N SER A 78 -7.15 -17.13 8.98
CA SER A 78 -5.77 -17.48 9.38
C SER A 78 -4.85 -16.26 9.48
N ASN A 79 -5.03 -15.25 8.61
CA ASN A 79 -4.29 -13.99 8.66
C ASN A 79 -4.67 -13.23 9.93
N THR A 80 -5.97 -13.07 10.17
CA THR A 80 -6.49 -12.42 11.39
C THR A 80 -5.98 -13.12 12.66
N GLU A 81 -5.99 -14.45 12.71
CA GLU A 81 -5.43 -15.19 13.86
C GLU A 81 -3.95 -14.93 14.04
N THR A 82 -3.16 -15.00 12.96
CA THR A 82 -1.72 -14.81 12.99
C THR A 82 -1.36 -13.39 13.38
N ARG A 83 -2.07 -12.40 12.83
CA ARG A 83 -1.91 -10.98 13.14
C ARG A 83 -2.07 -10.70 14.64
N ASN A 84 -3.03 -11.34 15.28
CA ASN A 84 -3.36 -11.07 16.67
C ASN A 84 -2.58 -11.94 17.69
N LYS A 85 -1.66 -12.79 17.23
CA LYS A 85 -0.77 -13.56 18.12
C LYS A 85 0.48 -12.75 18.46
N ASN A 86 0.80 -12.64 19.78
CA ASN A 86 2.02 -12.00 20.28
C ASN A 86 2.25 -10.58 19.67
N VAL A 87 1.24 -9.75 19.73
CA VAL A 87 1.28 -8.39 19.19
C VAL A 87 1.93 -7.40 20.16
N LYS A 88 2.61 -6.42 19.59
CA LYS A 88 3.04 -5.21 20.28
C LYS A 88 2.24 -4.02 19.74
N LYS A 89 1.62 -3.26 20.63
CA LYS A 89 0.99 -1.99 20.27
C LYS A 89 2.03 -0.87 20.31
N ILE A 90 2.09 -0.09 19.26
CA ILE A 90 2.96 1.08 19.13
C ILE A 90 2.14 2.27 18.62
N LYS A 91 2.70 3.47 18.78
CA LYS A 91 2.18 4.67 18.14
C LYS A 91 2.98 4.95 16.88
N VAL A 92 2.28 5.29 15.80
CA VAL A 92 2.89 5.65 14.52
C VAL A 92 2.37 7.02 14.09
N LYS A 93 3.26 7.83 13.50
CA LYS A 93 2.87 9.08 12.83
C LYS A 93 2.36 8.77 11.44
N THR A 94 1.50 9.64 10.92
CA THR A 94 0.92 9.47 9.60
C THR A 94 1.37 10.51 8.61
N ILE A 95 1.36 10.12 7.32
CA ILE A 95 1.50 11.00 6.17
C ILE A 95 0.48 10.59 5.10
N SER A 96 -0.15 11.58 4.46
CA SER A 96 -1.06 11.29 3.35
C SER A 96 -0.30 10.94 2.08
N LEU A 97 -0.93 10.16 1.21
CA LEU A 97 -0.33 9.83 -0.09
C LEU A 97 -0.13 11.10 -0.96
N ASN A 98 -1.02 12.09 -0.84
CA ASN A 98 -0.86 13.39 -1.49
C ASN A 98 0.44 14.09 -1.03
N ASP A 99 0.66 14.19 0.29
CA ASP A 99 1.84 14.86 0.83
C ASP A 99 3.13 14.08 0.52
N VAL A 100 3.07 12.75 0.46
CA VAL A 100 4.20 11.94 -0.03
C VAL A 100 4.54 12.30 -1.47
N ILE A 101 3.55 12.43 -2.34
CA ILE A 101 3.80 12.79 -3.74
C ILE A 101 4.37 14.22 -3.82
N ASP A 102 3.83 15.14 -3.07
CA ASP A 102 4.32 16.53 -3.07
C ASP A 102 5.77 16.65 -2.57
N VAL A 103 6.07 16.01 -1.44
CA VAL A 103 7.36 16.19 -0.77
C VAL A 103 8.46 15.32 -1.36
N GLU A 104 8.13 14.08 -1.74
CA GLU A 104 9.12 13.08 -2.12
C GLU A 104 9.28 12.91 -3.62
N PHE A 105 8.30 13.37 -4.39
CA PHE A 105 8.28 13.28 -5.85
C PHE A 105 8.05 14.64 -6.53
N ASP A 106 8.28 15.74 -5.80
CA ASP A 106 8.14 17.12 -6.32
C ASP A 106 6.77 17.38 -7.00
N GLY A 107 5.71 16.79 -6.47
CA GLY A 107 4.35 16.89 -7.00
C GLY A 107 4.10 16.06 -8.27
N ILE A 108 5.05 15.22 -8.70
CA ILE A 108 4.90 14.36 -9.87
C ILE A 108 4.40 12.99 -9.42
N ALA A 109 3.26 12.56 -9.96
CA ALA A 109 2.72 11.25 -9.62
C ALA A 109 3.71 10.13 -10.01
N PRO A 110 3.98 9.17 -9.13
CA PRO A 110 4.84 8.04 -9.45
C PRO A 110 4.20 7.15 -10.52
N THR A 111 5.01 6.52 -11.36
CA THR A 111 4.54 5.57 -12.38
C THR A 111 3.78 4.39 -11.77
N TYR A 112 4.23 3.90 -10.61
CA TYR A 112 3.68 2.71 -9.98
C TYR A 112 3.52 2.90 -8.46
N ILE A 113 2.35 2.54 -7.96
CA ILE A 113 2.07 2.45 -6.51
C ILE A 113 1.62 1.03 -6.18
N SER A 114 2.32 0.39 -5.24
CA SER A 114 1.87 -0.84 -4.59
C SER A 114 1.35 -0.51 -3.20
N MET A 115 0.14 -0.95 -2.90
CA MET A 115 -0.54 -0.68 -1.63
C MET A 115 -0.96 -2.00 -1.00
N ASP A 116 -0.39 -2.26 0.18
CA ASP A 116 -0.59 -3.47 0.98
C ASP A 116 -0.43 -3.04 2.44
N THR A 117 -1.51 -2.59 3.04
CA THR A 117 -1.56 -1.96 4.38
C THR A 117 -2.43 -2.75 5.36
N GLU A 118 -2.83 -3.98 4.92
CA GLU A 118 -3.57 -4.92 5.74
C GLU A 118 -4.93 -4.38 6.23
N GLY A 119 -5.66 -3.74 5.29
CA GLY A 119 -7.07 -3.37 5.46
C GLY A 119 -7.41 -1.89 5.33
N SER A 120 -6.43 -0.98 5.28
CA SER A 120 -6.67 0.47 5.17
C SER A 120 -6.59 1.03 3.74
N GLU A 121 -6.39 0.18 2.74
CA GLU A 121 -6.14 0.54 1.34
C GLU A 121 -7.20 1.46 0.77
N PHE A 122 -8.49 1.16 1.01
CA PHE A 122 -9.58 1.97 0.48
C PHE A 122 -9.58 3.39 1.07
N GLU A 123 -9.35 3.55 2.38
CA GLU A 123 -9.36 4.86 3.03
C GLU A 123 -8.19 5.73 2.53
N ILE A 124 -7.02 5.12 2.34
CA ILE A 124 -5.85 5.80 1.77
C ILE A 124 -6.15 6.24 0.33
N LEU A 125 -6.62 5.31 -0.49
CA LEU A 125 -6.90 5.55 -1.90
C LEU A 125 -8.00 6.59 -2.10
N ASN A 126 -9.06 6.56 -1.28
CA ASN A 126 -10.17 7.49 -1.34
C ASN A 126 -9.76 8.94 -0.96
N SER A 127 -8.63 9.11 -0.28
CA SER A 127 -8.08 10.42 0.03
C SER A 127 -7.15 10.99 -1.05
N LEU A 128 -6.75 10.19 -2.03
CA LEU A 128 -5.88 10.62 -3.12
C LEU A 128 -6.62 11.61 -4.03
N ASN A 129 -5.97 12.73 -4.32
CA ASN A 129 -6.48 13.71 -5.27
C ASN A 129 -6.18 13.27 -6.71
N PHE A 130 -7.09 12.52 -7.32
CA PHE A 130 -6.95 12.04 -8.69
C PHE A 130 -7.03 13.13 -9.78
N GLU A 131 -7.40 14.36 -9.43
CA GLU A 131 -7.33 15.48 -10.38
C GLU A 131 -5.89 15.97 -10.54
N LEU A 132 -5.10 15.91 -9.45
CA LEU A 132 -3.70 16.32 -9.43
C LEU A 132 -2.75 15.16 -9.72
N TYR A 133 -3.00 13.99 -9.14
CA TYR A 133 -2.07 12.86 -9.16
C TYR A 133 -2.69 11.65 -9.86
N ARG A 134 -2.05 11.22 -10.94
CA ARG A 134 -2.51 10.10 -11.76
C ARG A 134 -1.38 9.09 -11.97
N PRO A 135 -1.06 8.25 -10.99
CA PRO A 135 -0.13 7.14 -11.21
C PRO A 135 -0.54 6.27 -12.40
N ASP A 136 0.42 5.75 -13.15
CA ASP A 136 0.09 4.91 -14.31
C ASP A 136 -0.50 3.56 -13.90
N VAL A 137 0.03 2.98 -12.81
CA VAL A 137 -0.33 1.63 -12.36
C VAL A 137 -0.49 1.57 -10.85
N PHE A 138 -1.52 0.85 -10.41
CA PHE A 138 -1.69 0.43 -9.02
C PHE A 138 -1.71 -1.10 -8.91
N THR A 139 -1.10 -1.63 -7.86
CA THR A 139 -1.44 -2.93 -7.28
C THR A 139 -1.93 -2.71 -5.85
N ILE A 140 -3.11 -3.19 -5.53
CA ILE A 140 -3.77 -2.89 -4.25
C ILE A 140 -4.30 -4.18 -3.66
N GLU A 141 -3.86 -4.50 -2.44
CA GLU A 141 -4.37 -5.64 -1.72
C GLU A 141 -5.85 -5.45 -1.36
N HIS A 142 -6.63 -6.52 -1.45
CA HIS A 142 -8.05 -6.52 -1.07
C HIS A 142 -8.47 -7.74 -0.27
N ASN A 143 -7.64 -8.77 -0.20
CA ASN A 143 -7.88 -10.01 0.57
C ASN A 143 -9.29 -10.59 0.39
N HIS A 144 -9.90 -10.40 -0.80
CA HIS A 144 -11.27 -10.80 -1.14
C HIS A 144 -12.34 -10.24 -0.18
N THR A 145 -12.05 -9.14 0.50
CA THR A 145 -12.98 -8.46 1.38
C THR A 145 -13.94 -7.56 0.60
N ASN A 146 -14.89 -6.94 1.27
CA ASN A 146 -15.82 -6.03 0.64
C ASN A 146 -15.18 -4.73 0.12
N ILE A 147 -13.93 -4.44 0.51
CA ILE A 147 -13.18 -3.28 -0.01
C ILE A 147 -12.81 -3.46 -1.48
N GLU A 148 -12.69 -4.70 -1.99
CA GLU A 148 -12.41 -4.98 -3.40
C GLU A 148 -13.37 -4.21 -4.32
N LYS A 149 -14.68 -4.33 -4.04
CA LYS A 149 -15.68 -3.63 -4.84
C LYS A 149 -15.56 -2.10 -4.72
N LYS A 150 -15.28 -1.59 -3.52
CA LYS A 150 -15.12 -0.14 -3.30
C LYS A 150 -13.91 0.41 -4.07
N ILE A 151 -12.80 -0.33 -4.08
CA ILE A 151 -11.59 0.01 -4.84
C ILE A 151 -11.89 -0.02 -6.34
N ASP A 152 -12.55 -1.08 -6.85
CA ASP A 152 -12.96 -1.20 -8.25
C ASP A 152 -13.82 -0.01 -8.68
N ASP A 153 -14.84 0.33 -7.89
CA ASP A 153 -15.77 1.42 -8.19
C ASP A 153 -15.03 2.79 -8.21
N LEU A 154 -14.18 3.06 -7.19
CA LEU A 154 -13.43 4.31 -7.07
C LEU A 154 -12.43 4.49 -8.24
N LEU A 155 -11.66 3.46 -8.55
CA LEU A 155 -10.67 3.52 -9.62
C LEU A 155 -11.31 3.59 -11.00
N THR A 156 -12.41 2.87 -11.22
CA THR A 156 -13.18 2.99 -12.47
C THR A 156 -13.69 4.42 -12.67
N LEU A 157 -14.22 5.06 -11.61
CA LEU A 157 -14.67 6.45 -11.66
C LEU A 157 -13.53 7.41 -12.03
N ASN A 158 -12.29 7.09 -11.66
CA ASN A 158 -11.10 7.88 -11.93
C ASN A 158 -10.33 7.45 -13.19
N ASN A 159 -10.98 6.74 -14.12
CA ASN A 159 -10.43 6.29 -15.41
C ASN A 159 -9.27 5.28 -15.29
N TYR A 160 -9.35 4.37 -14.33
CA TYR A 160 -8.48 3.20 -14.26
C TYR A 160 -9.24 1.95 -14.67
N ARG A 161 -8.55 1.05 -15.37
CA ARG A 161 -9.06 -0.25 -15.76
C ARG A 161 -8.39 -1.36 -14.96
N ARG A 162 -9.18 -2.21 -14.32
CA ARG A 162 -8.65 -3.43 -13.70
C ARG A 162 -8.24 -4.43 -14.78
N ILE A 163 -7.02 -4.93 -14.68
CA ILE A 163 -6.44 -5.92 -15.58
C ILE A 163 -6.11 -7.21 -14.81
N PHE A 164 -5.88 -8.29 -15.55
CA PHE A 164 -5.44 -9.60 -15.02
C PHE A 164 -6.25 -10.15 -13.84
N ARG A 165 -7.54 -9.84 -13.74
CA ARG A 165 -8.43 -10.27 -12.64
C ARG A 165 -8.39 -11.78 -12.34
N LYS A 166 -8.08 -12.62 -13.32
CA LYS A 166 -7.98 -14.07 -13.15
C LYS A 166 -6.60 -14.56 -12.69
N LEU A 167 -5.61 -13.70 -12.73
CA LEU A 167 -4.21 -14.00 -12.40
C LEU A 167 -3.80 -13.37 -11.06
N SER A 168 -4.32 -12.19 -10.76
CA SER A 168 -4.11 -11.54 -9.48
C SER A 168 -4.90 -12.29 -8.40
N ALA A 169 -4.23 -12.69 -7.33
CA ALA A 169 -4.86 -13.43 -6.23
C ALA A 169 -5.53 -12.48 -5.25
N PHE A 170 -4.73 -11.90 -4.34
CA PHE A 170 -5.20 -11.04 -3.26
C PHE A 170 -5.22 -9.57 -3.66
N ASP A 171 -4.60 -9.23 -4.81
CA ASP A 171 -4.43 -7.86 -5.29
C ASP A 171 -5.39 -7.54 -6.45
N GLY A 172 -5.82 -6.29 -6.53
CA GLY A 172 -6.36 -5.70 -7.74
C GLY A 172 -5.24 -4.98 -8.51
N TRP A 173 -5.12 -5.23 -9.80
CA TRP A 173 -4.16 -4.57 -10.68
C TRP A 173 -4.90 -3.60 -11.59
N TYR A 174 -4.53 -2.32 -11.54
CA TYR A 174 -5.23 -1.26 -12.25
C TYR A 174 -4.25 -0.42 -13.05
N VAL A 175 -4.64 -0.09 -14.28
CA VAL A 175 -3.84 0.74 -15.17
C VAL A 175 -4.69 1.96 -15.59
N ASN A 176 -4.07 3.12 -15.59
CA ASN A 176 -4.68 4.34 -16.09
C ASN A 176 -5.04 4.15 -17.57
N GLU A 177 -6.26 4.52 -17.98
CA GLU A 177 -6.72 4.32 -19.35
C GLU A 177 -5.97 5.15 -20.39
N GLU A 178 -5.37 6.28 -20.00
CA GLU A 178 -4.51 7.05 -20.92
C GLU A 178 -3.20 6.31 -21.18
N THR A 179 -2.60 5.71 -20.15
CA THR A 179 -1.41 4.86 -20.30
C THR A 179 -1.69 3.68 -21.23
N LEU A 180 -2.86 3.03 -21.08
CA LEU A 180 -3.24 1.90 -21.96
C LEU A 180 -3.40 2.27 -23.43
N LYS A 181 -3.71 3.52 -23.75
CA LYS A 181 -3.84 4.00 -25.14
C LYS A 181 -2.47 4.21 -25.80
N ASN A 182 -1.43 4.34 -25.00
CA ASN A 182 -0.07 4.67 -25.47
C ASN A 182 0.86 3.44 -25.55
N ILE A 183 0.34 2.25 -25.21
CA ILE A 183 1.02 0.96 -25.32
C ILE A 183 0.46 0.19 -26.52
#